data_6d65bbe5a7c03d3423f493135ac1238b
#
_entry.id   6d65bbe5a7c03d3423f493135ac1238b
#
_cell.length_a   1.000
_cell.length_b   1.000
_cell.length_c   1.000
_cell.angle_alpha   90.00
_cell.angle_beta   90.00
_cell.angle_gamma   90.00
#
_symmetry.space_group_name_H-M   'P 1'
#
loop_
_entity.id
_entity.type
_entity.pdbx_description
1 polymer ?
#
loop_
_entity_poly.entity_id
_entity_poly.type
_entity_poly.pdbx_seq_one_letter_code
_entity_poly.pdbx_strand_id
1 'polypeptide(L)'
;DGRETAPLAAIPTLFQDATGQPLAFFDAVVGGRSVGTPGTPALLADAHARWGRADWAGLFSEAIALAEGGFPVSPRLAGLIAEDAERLKLFRDTRDYFLPGGTPLAAGQTLRNPDYADTLRRLADEGVSAFYSGEIALDIAERVQRSGGNPGVLSPLDLAIYRVKERRALCTPYRGYEVCGMGPPSSGASTVGQILGLLEPF
;
A
#
# COMPACT_ATOMS: atom_id res chain seq x y z
N ASP A 1 1.82 -14.11 2.88
CA ASP A 1 1.19 -12.95 3.49
C ASP A 1 2.18 -11.79 3.51
N GLY A 2 1.95 -10.81 2.65
CA GLY A 2 2.75 -9.58 2.49
C GLY A 2 2.02 -8.35 3.02
N ARG A 3 1.24 -8.51 4.09
CA ARG A 3 0.53 -7.41 4.72
C ARG A 3 1.49 -6.45 5.38
N GLU A 4 1.13 -5.17 5.44
CA GLU A 4 1.86 -4.20 6.24
C GLU A 4 1.91 -4.62 7.72
N THR A 5 2.97 -4.23 8.40
CA THR A 5 3.14 -4.44 9.84
C THR A 5 3.23 -3.10 10.56
N ALA A 6 2.77 -3.08 11.80
CA ALA A 6 2.94 -1.90 12.64
C ALA A 6 4.45 -1.62 12.84
N PRO A 7 4.88 -0.36 12.80
CA PRO A 7 6.23 0.01 13.20
C PRO A 7 6.56 -0.44 14.64
N LEU A 8 7.81 -0.74 14.94
CA LEU A 8 8.25 -1.17 16.28
C LEU A 8 7.93 -0.13 17.37
N ALA A 9 7.93 1.15 16.99
CA ALA A 9 7.62 2.25 17.89
C ALA A 9 6.11 2.53 18.03
N ALA A 10 5.24 1.78 17.35
CA ALA A 10 3.79 1.94 17.49
C ALA A 10 3.32 1.45 18.87
N ILE A 11 2.58 2.31 19.56
CA ILE A 11 2.02 2.04 20.88
C ILE A 11 0.48 2.10 20.84
N PRO A 12 -0.23 1.49 21.80
CA PRO A 12 -1.70 1.49 21.81
C PRO A 12 -2.35 2.89 21.77
N THR A 13 -1.64 3.90 22.26
CA THR A 13 -2.13 5.30 22.31
C THR A 13 -1.76 6.10 21.05
N LEU A 14 -1.16 5.49 20.02
CA LEU A 14 -0.72 6.19 18.81
C LEU A 14 -1.83 7.02 18.15
N PHE A 15 -3.07 6.58 18.22
CA PHE A 15 -4.24 7.22 17.63
C PHE A 15 -5.14 7.92 18.65
N GLN A 16 -4.55 8.35 19.77
CA GLN A 16 -5.24 9.14 20.81
C GLN A 16 -4.71 10.57 20.84
N ASP A 17 -5.55 11.48 21.26
CA ASP A 17 -5.17 12.87 21.57
C ASP A 17 -4.50 12.99 22.97
N ALA A 18 -4.13 14.21 23.34
CA ALA A 18 -3.49 14.48 24.64
C ALA A 18 -4.39 14.17 25.86
N THR A 19 -5.69 13.99 25.65
CA THR A 19 -6.66 13.64 26.72
C THR A 19 -6.94 12.14 26.77
N GLY A 20 -6.31 11.34 25.86
CA GLY A 20 -6.52 9.91 25.76
C GLY A 20 -7.77 9.51 24.95
N GLN A 21 -8.42 10.47 24.27
CA GLN A 21 -9.56 10.17 23.41
C GLN A 21 -9.09 9.79 22.00
N PRO A 22 -9.82 8.89 21.29
CA PRO A 22 -9.52 8.58 19.91
C PRO A 22 -9.55 9.83 19.03
N LEU A 23 -8.56 9.95 18.13
CA LEU A 23 -8.56 10.99 17.10
C LEU A 23 -9.76 10.81 16.14
N ALA A 24 -10.24 11.91 15.56
CA ALA A 24 -11.17 11.83 14.46
C ALA A 24 -10.56 11.06 13.29
N PHE A 25 -11.38 10.36 12.50
CA PHE A 25 -10.89 9.42 11.48
C PHE A 25 -9.85 10.04 10.54
N PHE A 26 -10.14 11.21 9.97
CA PHE A 26 -9.21 11.84 9.03
C PHE A 26 -7.97 12.44 9.71
N ASP A 27 -8.06 12.85 10.97
CA ASP A 27 -6.90 13.28 11.75
C ASP A 27 -5.97 12.10 12.09
N ALA A 28 -6.55 10.91 12.19
CA ALA A 28 -5.80 9.68 12.42
C ALA A 28 -5.11 9.17 11.15
N VAL A 29 -5.82 9.16 9.99
CA VAL A 29 -5.36 8.44 8.79
C VAL A 29 -4.65 9.29 7.76
N VAL A 30 -4.84 10.62 7.75
CA VAL A 30 -4.17 11.50 6.78
C VAL A 30 -2.81 11.92 7.32
N GLY A 31 -1.74 11.46 6.68
CA GLY A 31 -0.35 11.77 7.06
C GLY A 31 0.47 10.52 7.43
N GLY A 32 1.58 10.73 8.12
CA GLY A 32 2.55 9.69 8.45
C GLY A 32 2.09 8.71 9.54
N ARG A 33 1.21 9.13 10.45
CA ARG A 33 0.82 8.36 11.64
C ARG A 33 0.22 6.99 11.31
N SER A 34 -0.56 6.89 10.24
CA SER A 34 -1.24 5.66 9.82
C SER A 34 -0.37 4.75 8.95
N VAL A 35 0.85 5.16 8.63
CA VAL A 35 1.71 4.39 7.71
C VAL A 35 2.36 3.23 8.44
N GLY A 36 2.02 2.01 8.01
CA GLY A 36 2.70 0.78 8.39
C GLY A 36 3.87 0.44 7.47
N THR A 37 4.65 -0.57 7.84
CA THR A 37 5.74 -1.07 7.00
C THR A 37 5.17 -1.77 5.76
N PRO A 38 5.44 -1.29 4.54
CA PRO A 38 4.87 -1.85 3.33
C PRO A 38 5.35 -3.29 3.07
N GLY A 39 4.44 -4.17 2.69
CA GLY A 39 4.76 -5.59 2.48
C GLY A 39 4.60 -6.11 1.07
N THR A 40 3.88 -5.39 0.21
CA THR A 40 3.57 -5.85 -1.15
C THR A 40 4.82 -6.12 -2.01
N PRO A 41 5.85 -5.25 -2.05
CA PRO A 41 7.04 -5.54 -2.86
C PRO A 41 7.74 -6.83 -2.43
N ALA A 42 7.89 -7.07 -1.11
CA ALA A 42 8.49 -8.31 -0.60
C ALA A 42 7.65 -9.54 -0.95
N LEU A 43 6.32 -9.46 -0.85
CA LEU A 43 5.43 -10.56 -1.23
C LEU A 43 5.56 -10.90 -2.71
N LEU A 44 5.56 -9.89 -3.58
CA LEU A 44 5.68 -10.11 -5.02
C LEU A 44 7.03 -10.72 -5.40
N ALA A 45 8.12 -10.29 -4.77
CA ALA A 45 9.44 -10.86 -4.98
C ALA A 45 9.54 -12.31 -4.46
N ASP A 46 8.99 -12.62 -3.28
CA ASP A 46 8.95 -13.98 -2.74
C ASP A 46 8.12 -14.91 -3.64
N ALA A 47 6.96 -14.45 -4.09
CA ALA A 47 6.10 -15.20 -5.01
C ALA A 47 6.79 -15.43 -6.36
N HIS A 48 7.46 -14.41 -6.90
CA HIS A 48 8.20 -14.53 -8.15
C HIS A 48 9.39 -15.51 -8.02
N ALA A 49 10.15 -15.43 -6.93
CA ALA A 49 11.27 -16.33 -6.69
C ALA A 49 10.84 -17.83 -6.61
N ARG A 50 9.64 -18.10 -6.10
CA ARG A 50 9.11 -19.46 -5.95
C ARG A 50 8.42 -19.99 -7.21
N TRP A 51 7.67 -19.15 -7.90
CA TRP A 51 6.77 -19.59 -8.97
C TRP A 51 6.91 -18.78 -10.27
N GLY A 52 7.64 -17.67 -10.26
CA GLY A 52 7.86 -16.82 -11.43
C GLY A 52 8.64 -17.54 -12.53
N ARG A 53 8.28 -17.27 -13.77
CA ARG A 53 8.99 -17.81 -14.98
C ARG A 53 9.49 -16.70 -15.89
N ALA A 54 8.87 -15.52 -15.82
CA ALA A 54 9.30 -14.36 -16.57
C ALA A 54 10.53 -13.73 -15.91
N ASP A 55 11.32 -13.00 -16.68
CA ASP A 55 12.39 -12.18 -16.14
C ASP A 55 11.82 -11.09 -15.23
N TRP A 56 12.42 -10.94 -14.04
CA TRP A 56 11.96 -9.99 -13.03
C TRP A 56 11.95 -8.55 -13.56
N ALA A 57 13.05 -8.10 -14.16
CA ALA A 57 13.18 -6.74 -14.66
C ALA A 57 12.15 -6.42 -15.76
N GLY A 58 11.90 -7.40 -16.64
CA GLY A 58 10.92 -7.27 -17.71
C GLY A 58 9.50 -7.01 -17.23
N LEU A 59 9.13 -7.45 -16.02
CA LEU A 59 7.79 -7.22 -15.45
C LEU A 59 7.49 -5.75 -15.15
N PHE A 60 8.50 -4.91 -15.03
CA PHE A 60 8.34 -3.48 -14.74
C PHE A 60 8.22 -2.60 -15.98
N SER A 61 8.59 -3.10 -17.17
CA SER A 61 8.76 -2.30 -18.38
C SER A 61 7.53 -1.47 -18.75
N GLU A 62 6.33 -2.07 -18.73
CA GLU A 62 5.09 -1.36 -19.07
C GLU A 62 4.72 -0.31 -18.01
N ALA A 63 4.90 -0.64 -16.73
CA ALA A 63 4.61 0.29 -15.63
C ALA A 63 5.57 1.50 -15.66
N ILE A 64 6.84 1.27 -15.97
CA ILE A 64 7.84 2.33 -16.17
C ILE A 64 7.42 3.24 -17.34
N ALA A 65 7.07 2.64 -18.49
CA ALA A 65 6.64 3.40 -19.65
C ALA A 65 5.40 4.25 -19.40
N LEU A 66 4.42 3.70 -18.66
CA LEU A 66 3.21 4.45 -18.26
C LEU A 66 3.52 5.56 -17.25
N ALA A 67 4.41 5.32 -16.32
CA ALA A 67 4.80 6.34 -15.35
C ALA A 67 5.53 7.51 -16.00
N GLU A 68 6.43 7.26 -16.96
CA GLU A 68 7.17 8.29 -17.70
C GLU A 68 6.33 8.97 -18.79
N GLY A 69 5.76 8.18 -19.68
CA GLY A 69 4.97 8.66 -20.82
C GLY A 69 3.63 9.26 -20.38
N GLY A 70 3.12 8.77 -19.27
CA GLY A 70 1.82 9.12 -18.74
C GLY A 70 0.69 8.27 -19.31
N PHE A 71 -0.44 8.38 -18.67
CA PHE A 71 -1.68 7.73 -19.06
C PHE A 71 -2.87 8.70 -18.90
N PRO A 72 -3.96 8.52 -19.67
CA PRO A 72 -5.13 9.37 -19.53
C PRO A 72 -5.85 9.10 -18.20
N VAL A 73 -6.13 10.16 -17.45
CA VAL A 73 -6.92 10.09 -16.22
C VAL A 73 -8.32 9.56 -16.57
N SER A 74 -8.71 8.47 -15.91
CA SER A 74 -10.04 7.90 -16.10
C SER A 74 -11.13 8.78 -15.45
N PRO A 75 -12.40 8.68 -15.89
CA PRO A 75 -13.51 9.38 -15.23
C PRO A 75 -13.62 9.07 -13.74
N ARG A 76 -13.35 7.81 -13.33
CA ARG A 76 -13.34 7.40 -11.93
C ARG A 76 -12.24 8.10 -11.16
N LEU A 77 -11.00 8.10 -11.67
CA LEU A 77 -9.89 8.77 -11.02
C LEU A 77 -10.14 10.28 -10.89
N ALA A 78 -10.64 10.93 -11.94
CA ALA A 78 -10.98 12.34 -11.89
C ALA A 78 -12.06 12.65 -10.82
N GLY A 79 -13.08 11.81 -10.71
CA GLY A 79 -14.10 11.93 -9.66
C GLY A 79 -13.54 11.82 -8.26
N LEU A 80 -12.66 10.82 -8.01
CA LEU A 80 -12.01 10.64 -6.71
C LEU A 80 -11.06 11.80 -6.35
N ILE A 81 -10.31 12.32 -7.33
CA ILE A 81 -9.45 13.50 -7.11
C ILE A 81 -10.30 14.71 -6.74
N ALA A 82 -11.41 14.95 -7.43
CA ALA A 82 -12.30 16.07 -7.15
C ALA A 82 -12.96 15.95 -5.76
N GLU A 83 -13.42 14.76 -5.39
CA GLU A 83 -14.03 14.47 -4.10
C GLU A 83 -13.03 14.70 -2.94
N ASP A 84 -11.76 14.34 -3.14
CA ASP A 84 -10.72 14.39 -2.12
C ASP A 84 -9.83 15.65 -2.20
N ALA A 85 -10.17 16.61 -3.05
CA ALA A 85 -9.34 17.77 -3.36
C ALA A 85 -8.86 18.53 -2.12
N GLU A 86 -9.72 18.71 -1.11
CA GLU A 86 -9.35 19.44 0.10
C GLU A 86 -8.29 18.69 0.93
N ARG A 87 -8.33 17.35 1.00
CA ARG A 87 -7.31 16.56 1.67
C ARG A 87 -6.01 16.49 0.87
N LEU A 88 -6.10 16.39 -0.45
CA LEU A 88 -4.93 16.37 -1.34
C LEU A 88 -4.14 17.69 -1.31
N LYS A 89 -4.78 18.81 -0.97
CA LYS A 89 -4.12 20.12 -0.80
C LYS A 89 -3.23 20.21 0.44
N LEU A 90 -3.43 19.35 1.44
CA LEU A 90 -2.70 19.40 2.71
C LEU A 90 -1.20 19.17 2.53
N PHE A 91 -0.82 18.35 1.56
CA PHE A 91 0.58 18.07 1.26
C PHE A 91 0.96 18.61 -0.12
N ARG A 92 2.10 19.29 -0.17
CA ARG A 92 2.58 19.94 -1.40
C ARG A 92 2.62 18.95 -2.57
N ASP A 93 3.21 17.78 -2.35
CA ASP A 93 3.48 16.83 -3.43
C ASP A 93 2.19 16.22 -3.99
N THR A 94 1.22 15.85 -3.14
CA THR A 94 -0.09 15.37 -3.60
C THR A 94 -0.89 16.47 -4.28
N ARG A 95 -0.82 17.71 -3.76
CA ARG A 95 -1.45 18.86 -4.38
C ARG A 95 -0.88 19.13 -5.77
N ASP A 96 0.45 19.23 -5.89
CA ASP A 96 1.11 19.59 -7.14
C ASP A 96 0.95 18.46 -8.19
N TYR A 97 0.78 17.21 -7.73
CA TYR A 97 0.56 16.04 -8.58
C TYR A 97 -0.89 15.89 -9.06
N PHE A 98 -1.86 16.00 -8.17
CA PHE A 98 -3.28 15.75 -8.48
C PHE A 98 -4.09 17.02 -8.79
N LEU A 99 -3.60 18.20 -8.35
CA LEU A 99 -4.25 19.48 -8.55
C LEU A 99 -3.26 20.50 -9.16
N PRO A 100 -2.69 20.22 -10.35
CA PRO A 100 -1.75 21.15 -10.98
C PRO A 100 -2.40 22.52 -11.19
N GLY A 101 -1.73 23.60 -10.73
CA GLY A 101 -2.30 24.94 -10.74
C GLY A 101 -3.50 25.13 -9.78
N GLY A 102 -3.73 24.21 -8.84
CA GLY A 102 -4.79 24.27 -7.85
C GLY A 102 -6.13 23.68 -8.32
N THR A 103 -6.19 23.12 -9.53
CA THR A 103 -7.42 22.54 -10.13
C THR A 103 -7.28 21.01 -10.19
N PRO A 104 -8.29 20.24 -9.74
CA PRO A 104 -8.30 18.79 -9.87
C PRO A 104 -8.12 18.34 -11.33
N LEU A 105 -7.32 17.30 -11.55
CA LEU A 105 -7.16 16.69 -12.86
C LEU A 105 -8.49 16.17 -13.39
N ALA A 106 -8.82 16.56 -14.63
CA ALA A 106 -10.03 16.11 -15.32
C ALA A 106 -9.79 14.81 -16.09
N ALA A 107 -10.88 14.08 -16.40
CA ALA A 107 -10.82 12.90 -17.24
C ALA A 107 -10.21 13.22 -18.62
N GLY A 108 -9.35 12.35 -19.09
CA GLY A 108 -8.63 12.50 -20.37
C GLY A 108 -7.34 13.31 -20.28
N GLN A 109 -7.08 14.04 -19.22
CA GLN A 109 -5.77 14.69 -19.02
C GLN A 109 -4.69 13.63 -18.77
N THR A 110 -3.46 13.92 -19.19
CA THR A 110 -2.32 13.00 -18.99
C THR A 110 -1.72 13.17 -17.59
N LEU A 111 -1.65 12.08 -16.85
CA LEU A 111 -0.96 12.00 -15.56
C LEU A 111 0.38 11.26 -15.73
N ARG A 112 1.47 11.84 -15.24
CA ARG A 112 2.83 11.29 -15.29
C ARG A 112 3.45 11.27 -13.91
N ASN A 113 4.33 10.30 -13.67
CA ASN A 113 5.10 10.22 -12.43
C ASN A 113 6.51 9.69 -12.74
N PRO A 114 7.43 10.55 -13.21
CA PRO A 114 8.81 10.14 -13.52
C PRO A 114 9.56 9.64 -12.29
N ASP A 115 9.34 10.22 -11.10
CA ASP A 115 9.98 9.77 -9.86
C ASP A 115 9.56 8.33 -9.50
N TYR A 116 8.30 7.98 -9.77
CA TYR A 116 7.83 6.60 -9.61
C TYR A 116 8.45 5.66 -10.65
N ALA A 117 8.65 6.13 -11.89
CA ALA A 117 9.36 5.37 -12.90
C ALA A 117 10.80 5.05 -12.47
N ASP A 118 11.50 6.00 -11.86
CA ASP A 118 12.86 5.79 -11.32
C ASP A 118 12.85 4.78 -10.16
N THR A 119 11.87 4.87 -9.28
CA THR A 119 11.67 3.86 -8.21
C THR A 119 11.45 2.46 -8.80
N LEU A 120 10.61 2.33 -9.84
CA LEU A 120 10.36 1.06 -10.51
C LEU A 120 11.62 0.51 -11.22
N ARG A 121 12.44 1.37 -11.85
CA ARG A 121 13.73 0.96 -12.43
C ARG A 121 14.66 0.39 -11.37
N ARG A 122 14.78 1.07 -10.24
CA ARG A 122 15.62 0.57 -9.15
C ARG A 122 15.14 -0.79 -8.64
N LEU A 123 13.84 -1.01 -8.55
CA LEU A 123 13.28 -2.32 -8.19
C LEU A 123 13.54 -3.38 -9.27
N ALA A 124 13.52 -2.99 -10.54
CA ALA A 124 13.82 -3.89 -11.66
C ALA A 124 15.30 -4.30 -11.68
N ASP A 125 16.21 -3.34 -11.51
CA ASP A 125 17.65 -3.53 -11.70
C ASP A 125 18.35 -4.07 -10.44
N GLU A 126 17.99 -3.53 -9.26
CA GLU A 126 18.64 -3.85 -7.98
C GLU A 126 17.84 -4.92 -7.17
N GLY A 127 16.63 -5.24 -7.63
CA GLY A 127 15.71 -6.14 -6.92
C GLY A 127 15.01 -5.49 -5.73
N VAL A 128 14.19 -6.29 -5.04
CA VAL A 128 13.32 -5.80 -3.94
C VAL A 128 14.11 -5.26 -2.74
N SER A 129 15.38 -5.64 -2.58
CA SER A 129 16.23 -5.13 -1.49
C SER A 129 16.40 -3.61 -1.53
N ALA A 130 16.37 -3.00 -2.71
CA ALA A 130 16.43 -1.54 -2.89
C ALA A 130 15.27 -0.81 -2.20
N PHE A 131 14.10 -1.45 -2.08
CA PHE A 131 12.94 -0.88 -1.39
C PHE A 131 13.06 -0.91 0.13
N TYR A 132 13.65 -1.97 0.68
CA TYR A 132 13.70 -2.22 2.13
C TYR A 132 15.00 -1.76 2.79
N SER A 133 15.99 -1.35 1.99
CA SER A 133 17.28 -0.83 2.47
C SER A 133 17.78 0.27 1.52
N GLY A 134 18.70 1.10 1.99
CA GLY A 134 19.24 2.18 1.18
C GLY A 134 18.33 3.41 1.09
N GLU A 135 18.45 4.17 0.02
CA GLU A 135 17.82 5.50 -0.12
C GLU A 135 16.29 5.45 -0.10
N ILE A 136 15.66 4.51 -0.82
CA ILE A 136 14.19 4.42 -0.85
C ILE A 136 13.64 4.20 0.57
N ALA A 137 14.25 3.31 1.35
CA ALA A 137 13.83 3.07 2.73
C ALA A 137 14.02 4.29 3.62
N LEU A 138 15.13 5.02 3.45
CA LEU A 138 15.41 6.25 4.18
C LEU A 138 14.39 7.35 3.83
N ASP A 139 14.10 7.54 2.56
CA ASP A 139 13.15 8.54 2.07
C ASP A 139 11.72 8.27 2.58
N ILE A 140 11.29 6.99 2.53
CA ILE A 140 9.99 6.59 3.08
C ILE A 140 9.91 6.92 4.57
N ALA A 141 10.91 6.51 5.35
CA ALA A 141 10.93 6.74 6.80
C ALA A 141 10.97 8.25 7.12
N GLU A 142 11.81 9.00 6.44
CA GLU A 142 11.91 10.46 6.62
C GLU A 142 10.57 11.14 6.27
N ARG A 143 9.94 10.76 5.16
CA ARG A 143 8.67 11.33 4.75
C ARG A 143 7.56 11.06 5.75
N VAL A 144 7.51 9.84 6.30
CA VAL A 144 6.55 9.45 7.34
C VAL A 144 6.78 10.22 8.62
N GLN A 145 8.03 10.31 9.09
CA GLN A 145 8.38 10.99 10.34
C GLN A 145 8.24 12.51 10.27
N ARG A 146 8.43 13.09 9.08
CA ARG A 146 8.31 14.55 8.84
C ARG A 146 6.97 14.96 8.23
N SER A 147 5.98 14.07 8.22
CA SER A 147 4.65 14.41 7.71
C SER A 147 4.02 15.54 8.50
N GLY A 148 3.81 16.68 7.84
CA GLY A 148 3.29 17.89 8.48
C GLY A 148 1.92 17.66 9.13
N GLY A 149 1.78 18.08 10.39
CA GLY A 149 0.53 17.98 11.15
C GLY A 149 0.23 16.59 11.72
N ASN A 150 0.70 15.51 11.12
CA ASN A 150 0.44 14.14 11.57
C ASN A 150 1.63 13.19 11.31
N PRO A 151 2.78 13.40 12.01
CA PRO A 151 3.97 12.57 11.83
C PRO A 151 3.75 11.13 12.30
N GLY A 152 4.38 10.17 11.60
CA GLY A 152 4.38 8.76 11.96
C GLY A 152 5.65 8.31 12.64
N VAL A 153 5.71 7.02 12.96
CA VAL A 153 6.81 6.42 13.74
C VAL A 153 7.58 5.34 12.96
N LEU A 154 7.30 5.17 11.67
CA LEU A 154 8.01 4.22 10.81
C LEU A 154 9.50 4.59 10.72
N SER A 155 10.37 3.62 10.91
CA SER A 155 11.82 3.79 10.86
C SER A 155 12.45 2.95 9.75
N PRO A 156 13.69 3.25 9.31
CA PRO A 156 14.41 2.41 8.37
C PRO A 156 14.61 0.97 8.88
N LEU A 157 14.68 0.78 10.20
CA LEU A 157 14.79 -0.55 10.81
C LEU A 157 13.52 -1.38 10.56
N ASP A 158 12.34 -0.78 10.66
CA ASP A 158 11.07 -1.47 10.39
C ASP A 158 11.02 -2.03 8.97
N LEU A 159 11.54 -1.26 8.00
CA LEU A 159 11.69 -1.70 6.62
C LEU A 159 12.71 -2.84 6.51
N ALA A 160 13.92 -2.66 7.06
CA ALA A 160 15.01 -3.62 6.94
C ALA A 160 14.69 -5.01 7.54
N ILE A 161 13.90 -5.04 8.62
CA ILE A 161 13.53 -6.30 9.29
C ILE A 161 12.23 -6.91 8.75
N TYR A 162 11.53 -6.24 7.81
CA TYR A 162 10.29 -6.77 7.25
C TYR A 162 10.49 -8.14 6.62
N ARG A 163 9.57 -9.06 6.87
CA ARG A 163 9.58 -10.42 6.28
C ARG A 163 8.16 -10.85 5.93
N VAL A 164 8.00 -11.44 4.77
CA VAL A 164 6.77 -12.13 4.37
C VAL A 164 6.50 -13.29 5.33
N LYS A 165 5.24 -13.48 5.72
CA LYS A 165 4.82 -14.57 6.61
C LYS A 165 4.06 -15.63 5.83
N GLU A 166 4.57 -16.85 5.84
CA GLU A 166 3.84 -18.00 5.33
C GLU A 166 2.80 -18.46 6.35
N ARG A 167 1.56 -18.66 5.90
CA ARG A 167 0.43 -19.08 6.73
C ARG A 167 -0.31 -20.20 6.02
N ARG A 168 -0.83 -21.16 6.78
CA ARG A 168 -1.74 -22.16 6.23
C ARG A 168 -3.05 -21.50 5.80
N ALA A 169 -3.57 -21.96 4.67
CA ALA A 169 -4.92 -21.59 4.25
C ALA A 169 -5.96 -22.11 5.27
N LEU A 170 -7.03 -21.36 5.46
CA LEU A 170 -8.21 -21.83 6.16
C LEU A 170 -9.18 -22.37 5.13
N CYS A 171 -9.50 -23.67 5.23
CA CYS A 171 -10.35 -24.37 4.28
C CYS A 171 -11.66 -24.82 4.94
N THR A 172 -12.75 -24.77 4.19
CA THR A 172 -14.09 -25.20 4.58
C THR A 172 -14.66 -26.10 3.50
N PRO A 173 -15.15 -27.31 3.84
CA PRO A 173 -15.86 -28.15 2.87
C PRO A 173 -17.21 -27.52 2.49
N TYR A 174 -17.59 -27.61 1.23
CA TYR A 174 -18.89 -27.17 0.73
C TYR A 174 -19.27 -27.95 -0.53
N ARG A 175 -20.38 -28.69 -0.48
CA ARG A 175 -20.94 -29.43 -1.62
C ARG A 175 -19.94 -30.30 -2.38
N GLY A 176 -19.05 -30.98 -1.65
CA GLY A 176 -18.01 -31.84 -2.23
C GLY A 176 -16.73 -31.12 -2.70
N TYR A 177 -16.65 -29.82 -2.51
CA TYR A 177 -15.45 -29.00 -2.75
C TYR A 177 -14.79 -28.59 -1.43
N GLU A 178 -13.52 -28.32 -1.48
CA GLU A 178 -12.80 -27.65 -0.41
C GLU A 178 -12.55 -26.20 -0.83
N VAL A 179 -13.16 -25.23 -0.12
CA VAL A 179 -13.02 -23.79 -0.39
C VAL A 179 -12.01 -23.22 0.59
N CYS A 180 -10.87 -22.81 0.05
CA CYS A 180 -9.74 -22.32 0.84
C CYS A 180 -9.53 -20.82 0.64
N GLY A 181 -9.11 -20.15 1.70
CA GLY A 181 -8.75 -18.73 1.64
C GLY A 181 -7.80 -18.35 2.77
N MET A 182 -7.44 -17.09 2.81
CA MET A 182 -6.54 -16.59 3.84
C MET A 182 -7.25 -16.52 5.19
N GLY A 183 -6.63 -17.17 6.20
CA GLY A 183 -7.08 -17.10 7.59
C GLY A 183 -6.70 -15.80 8.30
N PRO A 184 -6.95 -15.69 9.63
CA PRO A 184 -6.59 -14.51 10.41
C PRO A 184 -5.11 -14.08 10.21
N PRO A 185 -4.89 -12.77 10.16
CA PRO A 185 -5.76 -11.65 10.47
C PRO A 185 -6.73 -11.23 9.33
N SER A 186 -6.87 -11.99 8.23
CA SER A 186 -7.95 -11.78 7.26
C SER A 186 -9.23 -12.43 7.76
N SER A 187 -10.35 -11.70 7.70
CA SER A 187 -11.68 -12.25 7.99
C SER A 187 -12.29 -13.01 6.80
N GLY A 188 -11.68 -12.91 5.60
CA GLY A 188 -12.26 -13.39 4.36
C GLY A 188 -12.62 -14.88 4.39
N ALA A 189 -11.64 -15.75 4.63
CA ALA A 189 -11.87 -17.19 4.63
C ALA A 189 -12.81 -17.64 5.75
N SER A 190 -12.71 -17.05 6.95
CA SER A 190 -13.62 -17.38 8.06
C SER A 190 -15.04 -16.94 7.77
N THR A 191 -15.25 -15.73 7.23
CA THR A 191 -16.59 -15.22 6.88
C THR A 191 -17.21 -16.03 5.75
N VAL A 192 -16.45 -16.29 4.67
CA VAL A 192 -16.94 -17.13 3.56
C VAL A 192 -17.23 -18.54 4.03
N GLY A 193 -16.35 -19.14 4.86
CA GLY A 193 -16.57 -20.47 5.42
C GLY A 193 -17.83 -20.55 6.29
N GLN A 194 -18.11 -19.54 7.11
CA GLN A 194 -19.34 -19.46 7.88
C GLN A 194 -20.58 -19.36 6.97
N ILE A 195 -20.55 -18.51 5.95
CA ILE A 195 -21.66 -18.39 4.98
C ILE A 195 -21.91 -19.74 4.29
N LEU A 196 -20.86 -20.39 3.79
CA LEU A 196 -21.00 -21.68 3.11
C LEU A 196 -21.51 -22.77 4.04
N GLY A 197 -21.01 -22.81 5.29
CA GLY A 197 -21.50 -23.75 6.30
C GLY A 197 -22.99 -23.56 6.67
N LEU A 198 -23.45 -22.29 6.68
CA LEU A 198 -24.88 -22.00 6.88
C LEU A 198 -25.75 -22.41 5.68
N LEU A 199 -25.17 -22.40 4.47
CA LEU A 199 -25.87 -22.78 3.23
C LEU A 199 -25.81 -24.29 2.94
N GLU A 200 -24.92 -25.04 3.60
CA GLU A 200 -24.71 -26.47 3.33
C GLU A 200 -25.99 -27.32 3.44
N PRO A 201 -26.93 -27.04 4.40
CA PRO A 201 -28.15 -27.84 4.54
C PRO A 201 -29.20 -27.58 3.44
N PHE A 202 -29.03 -26.58 2.58
CA PHE A 202 -29.99 -26.20 1.53
C PHE A 202 -29.44 -26.59 0.15
#